data_e71893c5e60e713e955a84f56a2c977a
#
_entry.id   e71893c5e60e713e955a84f56a2c977a
#
_cell.length_a   1.000
_cell.length_b   1.000
_cell.length_c   1.000
_cell.angle_alpha   90.00
_cell.angle_beta   90.00
_cell.angle_gamma   90.00
#
_symmetry.space_group_name_H-M   'P 1'
#
loop_
_entity.id
_entity.type
_entity.pdbx_description
1 polymer ?
#
loop_
_entity_poly.entity_id
_entity_poly.type
_entity_poly.pdbx_seq_one_letter_code
_entity_poly.pdbx_strand_id
1 'polypeptide(L)' 'MNNAFMREAIERAVEEDSECARVLQQATACRGAMDGFIAEVIEDHIREHMLDPRAARDDPRVVAAEELVDIVHTYLKK' A
#
# COMPACT_ATOMS: atom_id res chain seq x y z
N MET A 1 38.40 5.88 32.23
CA MET A 1 37.42 5.61 31.15
C MET A 1 36.33 6.66 31.21
N ASN A 2 36.05 7.35 30.11
CA ASN A 2 35.05 8.41 30.10
C ASN A 2 33.67 7.84 29.72
N ASN A 3 32.88 7.56 30.75
CA ASN A 3 31.53 7.01 30.58
C ASN A 3 30.59 7.97 29.87
N ALA A 4 30.78 9.28 30.02
CA ALA A 4 29.97 10.30 29.36
C ALA A 4 30.19 10.27 27.85
N PHE A 5 31.42 10.09 27.38
CA PHE A 5 31.74 9.98 25.96
C PHE A 5 31.07 8.76 25.33
N MET A 6 31.16 7.62 26.02
CA MET A 6 30.53 6.39 25.54
C MET A 6 29.00 6.50 25.48
N ARG A 7 28.41 7.13 26.50
CA ARG A 7 26.97 7.37 26.57
C ARG A 7 26.49 8.22 25.38
N GLU A 8 27.20 9.31 25.12
CA GLU A 8 26.85 10.20 24.01
C GLU A 8 26.94 9.50 22.65
N ALA A 9 27.96 8.65 22.47
CA ALA A 9 28.10 7.89 21.23
C ALA A 9 26.95 6.90 21.03
N ILE A 10 26.54 6.22 22.12
CA ILE A 10 25.40 5.29 22.07
C ILE A 10 24.10 6.04 21.80
N GLU A 11 23.88 7.18 22.48
CA GLU A 11 22.69 8.00 22.27
C GLU A 11 22.58 8.46 20.81
N ARG A 12 23.69 8.89 20.22
CA ARG A 12 23.72 9.28 18.82
C ARG A 12 23.38 8.12 17.89
N ALA A 13 23.94 6.95 18.14
CA ALA A 13 23.66 5.76 17.34
C ALA A 13 22.18 5.39 17.41
N VAL A 14 21.57 5.47 18.59
CA VAL A 14 20.14 5.20 18.76
C VAL A 14 19.29 6.24 18.01
N GLU A 15 19.66 7.51 18.06
CA GLU A 15 18.96 8.58 17.36
C GLU A 15 19.05 8.39 15.85
N GLU A 16 20.22 8.03 15.32
CA GLU A 16 20.41 7.75 13.90
C GLU A 16 19.56 6.57 13.45
N ASP A 17 19.54 5.49 14.23
CA ASP A 17 18.71 4.32 13.95
C ASP A 17 17.22 4.69 14.00
N SER A 18 16.84 5.55 14.94
CA SER A 18 15.47 6.03 15.09
C SER A 18 15.02 6.84 13.88
N GLU A 19 15.90 7.68 13.34
CA GLU A 19 15.62 8.46 12.13
C GLU A 19 15.49 7.55 10.92
N CYS A 20 16.38 6.58 10.75
CA CYS A 20 16.29 5.59 9.69
C CYS A 20 15.00 4.79 9.78
N ALA A 21 14.60 4.35 10.97
CA ALA A 21 13.37 3.63 11.18
C ALA A 21 12.16 4.48 10.80
N ARG A 22 12.17 5.77 11.15
CA ARG A 22 11.09 6.68 10.80
C ARG A 22 10.98 6.87 9.29
N VAL A 23 12.11 7.03 8.59
CA VAL A 23 12.14 7.16 7.14
C VAL A 23 11.58 5.90 6.50
N LEU A 24 11.97 4.71 6.99
CA LEU A 24 11.45 3.44 6.50
C LEU A 24 9.95 3.30 6.72
N GLN A 25 9.46 3.74 7.88
CA GLN A 25 8.03 3.74 8.17
C GLN A 25 7.26 4.66 7.23
N GLN A 26 7.79 5.84 6.96
CA GLN A 26 7.19 6.77 6.02
C GLN A 26 7.19 6.22 4.60
N ALA A 27 8.30 5.63 4.18
CA ALA A 27 8.41 5.00 2.86
C ALA A 27 7.41 3.84 2.71
N THR A 28 7.26 3.02 3.74
CA THR A 28 6.30 1.92 3.75
C THR A 28 4.86 2.44 3.68
N ALA A 29 4.56 3.52 4.39
CA ALA A 29 3.25 4.16 4.35
C ALA A 29 2.96 4.73 2.95
N CYS A 30 3.93 5.37 2.33
CA CYS A 30 3.81 5.87 0.95
C CYS A 30 3.59 4.74 -0.04
N ARG A 31 4.30 3.63 0.12
CA ARG A 31 4.12 2.44 -0.70
C ARG A 31 2.71 1.89 -0.57
N GLY A 32 2.20 1.78 0.66
CA GLY A 32 0.84 1.32 0.91
C GLY A 32 -0.22 2.22 0.28
N ALA A 33 -0.03 3.54 0.39
CA ALA A 33 -0.92 4.51 -0.25
C ALA A 33 -0.87 4.38 -1.77
N MET A 34 0.30 4.16 -2.34
CA MET A 34 0.47 3.98 -3.78
C MET A 34 -0.21 2.69 -4.25
N ASP A 35 -0.04 1.59 -3.51
CA ASP A 35 -0.70 0.32 -3.82
C ASP A 35 -2.23 0.48 -3.81
N GLY A 36 -2.77 1.21 -2.83
CA GLY A 36 -4.19 1.52 -2.76
C GLY A 36 -4.67 2.34 -3.95
N PHE A 37 -3.90 3.34 -4.33
CA PHE A 37 -4.20 4.17 -5.50
C PHE A 37 -4.22 3.33 -6.79
N ILE A 38 -3.22 2.47 -6.97
CA ILE A 38 -3.13 1.58 -8.13
C ILE A 38 -4.35 0.65 -8.17
N ALA A 39 -4.73 0.08 -7.02
CA ALA A 39 -5.91 -0.78 -6.92
C ALA A 39 -7.17 -0.04 -7.36
N GLU A 40 -7.37 1.19 -6.90
CA GLU A 40 -8.54 1.99 -7.27
C GLU A 40 -8.57 2.31 -8.76
N VAL A 41 -7.43 2.64 -9.36
CA VAL A 41 -7.35 2.90 -10.79
C VAL A 41 -7.71 1.64 -11.60
N ILE A 42 -7.20 0.48 -11.18
CA ILE A 42 -7.53 -0.79 -11.83
C ILE A 42 -9.02 -1.10 -11.72
N GLU A 43 -9.58 -0.96 -10.50
CA GLU A 43 -11.01 -1.20 -10.24
C GLU A 43 -11.88 -0.30 -11.12
N ASP A 44 -11.58 0.99 -11.16
CA ASP A 44 -12.31 1.96 -11.98
C ASP A 44 -12.19 1.64 -13.46
N HIS A 45 -11.00 1.25 -13.92
CA HIS A 45 -10.79 0.88 -15.32
C HIS A 45 -11.65 -0.33 -15.71
N ILE A 46 -11.71 -1.34 -14.84
CA ILE A 46 -12.53 -2.52 -15.09
C ILE A 46 -14.01 -2.13 -15.17
N ARG A 47 -14.51 -1.35 -14.21
CA ARG A 47 -15.92 -0.99 -14.17
C ARG A 47 -16.33 -0.03 -15.28
N GLU A 48 -15.51 0.96 -15.58
CA GLU A 48 -15.87 2.03 -16.51
C GLU A 48 -15.56 1.69 -17.97
N HIS A 49 -14.53 0.89 -18.22
CA HIS A 49 -14.02 0.66 -19.58
C HIS A 49 -14.15 -0.79 -20.07
N MET A 50 -14.34 -1.74 -19.17
CA MET A 50 -14.37 -3.15 -19.54
C MET A 50 -15.75 -3.79 -19.40
N LEU A 51 -16.67 -3.14 -18.71
CA LEU A 51 -18.03 -3.65 -18.51
C LEU A 51 -19.05 -2.78 -19.25
N ASP A 52 -20.04 -3.46 -19.84
CA ASP A 52 -21.21 -2.77 -20.40
C ASP A 52 -22.08 -2.31 -19.23
N PRO A 53 -22.36 -0.99 -19.09
CA PRO A 53 -23.19 -0.50 -18.00
C PRO A 53 -24.63 -1.01 -18.05
N ARG A 54 -25.06 -1.57 -19.20
CA ARG A 54 -26.39 -2.13 -19.38
C ARG A 54 -26.44 -3.63 -19.09
N ALA A 55 -25.31 -4.25 -18.80
CA ALA A 55 -25.26 -5.69 -18.54
C ALA A 55 -25.98 -6.03 -17.23
N ALA A 56 -26.63 -7.17 -17.20
CA ALA A 56 -27.27 -7.68 -15.97
C ALA A 56 -26.23 -8.09 -14.95
N ARG A 57 -26.57 -8.02 -13.65
CA ARG A 57 -25.66 -8.38 -12.57
C ARG A 57 -25.21 -9.82 -12.59
N ASP A 58 -26.03 -10.71 -13.13
CA ASP A 58 -25.72 -12.13 -13.25
C ASP A 58 -25.03 -12.49 -14.57
N ASP A 59 -24.75 -11.51 -15.42
CA ASP A 59 -23.95 -11.74 -16.61
C ASP A 59 -22.59 -12.32 -16.19
N PRO A 60 -22.16 -13.45 -16.78
CA PRO A 60 -20.87 -14.06 -16.39
C PRO A 60 -19.66 -13.13 -16.52
N ARG A 61 -19.70 -12.16 -17.43
CA ARG A 61 -18.61 -11.17 -17.56
C ARG A 61 -18.58 -10.22 -16.39
N VAL A 62 -19.75 -9.80 -15.90
CA VAL A 62 -19.86 -8.93 -14.74
C VAL A 62 -19.40 -9.67 -13.49
N VAL A 63 -19.82 -10.92 -13.30
CA VAL A 63 -19.41 -11.74 -12.17
C VAL A 63 -17.88 -11.92 -12.17
N ALA A 64 -17.30 -12.27 -13.32
CA ALA A 64 -15.86 -12.45 -13.42
C ALA A 64 -15.09 -11.15 -13.15
N ALA A 65 -15.60 -10.01 -13.61
CA ALA A 65 -14.99 -8.71 -13.39
C ALA A 65 -15.04 -8.32 -11.90
N GLU A 66 -16.14 -8.55 -11.22
CA GLU A 66 -16.27 -8.28 -9.79
C GLU A 66 -15.37 -9.21 -8.96
N GLU A 67 -15.20 -10.45 -9.37
CA GLU A 67 -14.24 -11.35 -8.73
C GLU A 67 -12.82 -10.83 -8.88
N LEU A 68 -12.46 -10.31 -10.05
CA LEU A 68 -11.14 -9.71 -10.29
C LEU A 68 -10.95 -8.46 -9.43
N VAL A 69 -11.96 -7.62 -9.33
CA VAL A 69 -11.92 -6.42 -8.45
C VAL A 69 -11.67 -6.84 -7.00
N ASP A 70 -12.34 -7.89 -6.53
CA ASP A 70 -12.15 -8.40 -5.17
C ASP A 70 -10.72 -8.91 -4.96
N ILE A 71 -10.15 -9.60 -5.94
CA ILE A 71 -8.76 -10.08 -5.90
C ILE A 71 -7.79 -8.90 -5.81
N VAL A 72 -7.96 -7.91 -6.67
CA VAL A 72 -7.13 -6.69 -6.67
C VAL A 72 -7.22 -5.99 -5.31
N HIS A 73 -8.44 -5.86 -4.78
CA HIS A 73 -8.68 -5.25 -3.48
C HIS A 73 -7.95 -6.02 -2.36
N THR A 74 -8.06 -7.33 -2.37
CA THR A 74 -7.47 -8.20 -1.35
C THR A 74 -5.94 -8.11 -1.35
N TYR A 75 -5.31 -8.12 -2.52
CA TYR A 75 -3.86 -8.19 -2.63
C TYR A 75 -3.16 -6.83 -2.62
N LEU A 76 -3.80 -5.78 -3.09
CA LEU A 76 -3.20 -4.45 -3.18
C LEU A 76 -3.62 -3.50 -2.07
N LYS A 77 -4.75 -3.72 -1.44
CA LYS A 77 -5.26 -2.86 -0.35
C LYS A 77 -5.21 -3.51 1.02
N LYS A 78 -4.25 -4.32 1.25
CA LYS A 78 -4.08 -4.95 2.58
C LYS A 78 -3.87 -3.94 3.69
#